data_45179e8ec091e615616594504cbbef45
#
_entry.id   45179e8ec091e615616594504cbbef45
#
_cell.length_a   1.000
_cell.length_b   1.000
_cell.length_c   1.000
_cell.angle_alpha   90.00
_cell.angle_beta   90.00
_cell.angle_gamma   90.00
#
_symmetry.space_group_name_H-M   'P 1'
#
loop_
_entity.id
_entity.type
_entity.pdbx_description
1 polymer ?
#
loop_
_entity_poly.entity_id
_entity_poly.type
_entity_poly.pdbx_seq_one_letter_code
_entity_poly.pdbx_strand_id
1 'polypeptide(L)'
;MLIIVNINLYIGRQGSMPKSCSFDIVSEVNMAEVQNAVNQAMMEIRQRYDFKGSKSEIKLEEKESQLVLVSDDEHKLKSVIDVLQSKLVRREVSLKALDYGKVEQAGGNTVRQIIKLQKGIPQDKGKEIVKFLKTLGVKVQGQIMDDQVRVSGKSRDDLQAVISAVKEKDFDIAMSFTNYR
;
A
#
# COMPACT_ATOMS: atom_id res chain seq x y z
N MET A 1 39.69 -66.38 -1.17
CA MET A 1 38.43 -66.12 -1.84
C MET A 1 38.04 -64.68 -1.48
N LEU A 2 38.41 -63.75 -2.33
CA LEU A 2 38.22 -62.30 -2.13
C LEU A 2 36.83 -61.92 -2.58
N ILE A 3 36.02 -61.40 -1.69
CA ILE A 3 34.74 -60.77 -2.04
C ILE A 3 35.00 -59.27 -2.21
N ILE A 4 35.01 -58.81 -3.47
CA ILE A 4 35.08 -57.39 -3.83
C ILE A 4 33.70 -56.80 -3.65
N VAL A 5 33.51 -55.99 -2.61
CA VAL A 5 32.32 -55.19 -2.41
C VAL A 5 32.45 -53.96 -3.28
N ASN A 6 31.66 -53.93 -4.35
CA ASN A 6 31.54 -52.75 -5.25
C ASN A 6 30.76 -51.65 -4.52
N ILE A 7 31.47 -50.64 -4.03
CA ILE A 7 30.87 -49.43 -3.51
C ILE A 7 30.53 -48.56 -4.71
N ASN A 8 29.29 -48.67 -5.17
CA ASN A 8 28.74 -47.74 -6.15
C ASN A 8 28.60 -46.38 -5.50
N LEU A 9 29.47 -45.48 -5.94
CA LEU A 9 29.52 -44.08 -5.57
C LEU A 9 28.23 -43.41 -6.05
N TYR A 10 27.25 -43.21 -5.18
CA TYR A 10 26.11 -42.33 -5.41
C TYR A 10 26.64 -40.90 -5.40
N ILE A 11 27.12 -40.43 -6.53
CA ILE A 11 27.31 -39.00 -6.76
C ILE A 11 25.90 -38.44 -6.94
N GLY A 12 25.31 -37.97 -5.85
CA GLY A 12 24.09 -37.19 -5.85
C GLY A 12 24.34 -35.95 -6.74
N ARG A 13 23.72 -35.93 -7.90
CA ARG A 13 23.53 -34.71 -8.66
C ARG A 13 22.86 -33.68 -7.75
N GLN A 14 23.63 -32.78 -7.21
CA GLN A 14 23.09 -31.54 -6.70
C GLN A 14 22.56 -30.76 -7.90
N GLY A 15 21.32 -31.06 -8.25
CA GLY A 15 20.55 -30.22 -9.15
C GLY A 15 20.46 -28.85 -8.48
N SER A 16 21.13 -27.85 -9.06
CA SER A 16 20.91 -26.47 -8.67
C SER A 16 19.40 -26.24 -8.79
N MET A 17 18.73 -26.02 -7.65
CA MET A 17 17.36 -25.57 -7.67
C MET A 17 17.32 -24.33 -8.57
N PRO A 18 16.44 -24.28 -9.60
CA PRO A 18 16.33 -23.09 -10.41
C PRO A 18 16.06 -21.93 -9.46
N LYS A 19 16.93 -20.90 -9.50
CA LYS A 19 16.75 -19.70 -8.70
C LYS A 19 15.38 -19.12 -9.05
N SER A 20 14.37 -19.37 -8.22
CA SER A 20 13.08 -18.75 -8.37
C SER A 20 13.24 -17.28 -8.02
N CYS A 21 12.96 -16.39 -8.96
CA CYS A 21 12.86 -14.97 -8.70
C CYS A 21 11.50 -14.69 -8.04
N SER A 22 11.43 -13.69 -7.18
CA SER A 22 10.18 -13.29 -6.54
C SER A 22 10.17 -11.80 -6.22
N PHE A 23 8.96 -11.26 -6.03
CA PHE A 23 8.72 -9.97 -5.41
C PHE A 23 7.42 -10.02 -4.61
N ASP A 24 7.24 -9.05 -3.73
CA ASP A 24 6.02 -8.90 -2.95
C ASP A 24 5.26 -7.64 -3.42
N ILE A 25 3.95 -7.80 -3.63
CA ILE A 25 3.01 -6.68 -3.79
C ILE A 25 2.53 -6.36 -2.39
N VAL A 26 2.72 -5.13 -1.96
CA VAL A 26 2.34 -4.63 -0.65
C VAL A 26 1.49 -3.36 -0.78
N SER A 27 0.71 -3.05 0.24
CA SER A 27 -0.01 -1.80 0.37
C SER A 27 0.41 -1.16 1.69
N GLU A 28 1.40 -0.29 1.61
CA GLU A 28 1.94 0.40 2.77
C GLU A 28 1.95 1.91 2.52
N VAL A 29 1.58 2.66 3.54
CA VAL A 29 1.64 4.11 3.55
C VAL A 29 2.84 4.54 4.39
N ASN A 30 3.70 5.39 3.82
CA ASN A 30 4.81 5.97 4.57
C ASN A 30 4.28 7.02 5.56
N MET A 31 4.16 6.63 6.84
CA MET A 31 3.62 7.50 7.90
C MET A 31 4.43 8.78 8.09
N ALA A 32 5.75 8.75 7.87
CA ALA A 32 6.58 9.95 7.94
C ALA A 32 6.20 10.96 6.85
N GLU A 33 5.92 10.49 5.63
CA GLU A 33 5.47 11.38 4.54
C GLU A 33 4.03 11.85 4.76
N VAL A 34 3.17 11.05 5.37
CA VAL A 34 1.84 11.51 5.80
C VAL A 34 1.96 12.62 6.84
N GLN A 35 2.82 12.46 7.85
CA GLN A 35 3.06 13.51 8.86
C GLN A 35 3.61 14.79 8.23
N ASN A 36 4.54 14.67 7.28
CA ASN A 36 5.07 15.82 6.53
C ASN A 36 3.97 16.54 5.74
N ALA A 37 3.08 15.78 5.09
CA ALA A 37 1.93 16.33 4.36
C ALA A 37 0.96 17.05 5.31
N VAL A 38 0.64 16.46 6.47
CA VAL A 38 -0.21 17.07 7.50
C VAL A 38 0.39 18.39 7.99
N ASN A 39 1.68 18.41 8.31
CA ASN A 39 2.36 19.63 8.76
C ASN A 39 2.27 20.73 7.70
N GLN A 40 2.52 20.42 6.43
CA GLN A 40 2.40 21.37 5.32
C GLN A 40 0.97 21.84 5.09
N ALA A 41 -0.01 20.93 5.19
CA ALA A 41 -1.42 21.29 5.08
C ALA A 41 -1.83 22.26 6.20
N MET A 42 -1.45 21.97 7.42
CA MET A 42 -1.74 22.85 8.57
C MET A 42 -1.05 24.23 8.47
N MET A 43 0.18 24.27 7.93
CA MET A 43 0.84 25.54 7.65
C MET A 43 0.05 26.38 6.63
N GLU A 44 -0.40 25.76 5.54
CA GLU A 44 -1.20 26.45 4.52
C GLU A 44 -2.55 26.91 5.10
N ILE A 45 -3.28 26.03 5.80
CA ILE A 45 -4.58 26.36 6.42
C ILE A 45 -4.46 27.55 7.36
N ARG A 46 -3.41 27.62 8.19
CA ARG A 46 -3.19 28.76 9.09
C ARG A 46 -2.90 30.08 8.38
N GLN A 47 -2.35 30.05 7.16
CA GLN A 47 -2.02 31.25 6.38
C GLN A 47 -3.18 31.74 5.49
N ARG A 48 -4.12 30.84 5.15
CA ARG A 48 -5.23 31.18 4.26
C ARG A 48 -6.25 32.08 4.96
N TYR A 49 -6.67 33.13 4.27
CA TYR A 49 -7.64 34.11 4.78
C TYR A 49 -9.00 33.50 5.11
N ASP A 50 -9.47 32.53 4.29
CA ASP A 50 -10.76 31.84 4.44
C ASP A 50 -10.81 30.92 5.69
N PHE A 51 -9.65 30.62 6.29
CA PHE A 51 -9.53 29.88 7.55
C PHE A 51 -9.24 30.77 8.76
N LYS A 52 -9.23 32.10 8.59
CA LYS A 52 -8.97 33.02 9.70
C LYS A 52 -10.02 32.85 10.80
N GLY A 53 -9.58 32.52 12.03
CA GLY A 53 -10.48 32.26 13.16
C GLY A 53 -11.16 30.89 13.15
N SER A 54 -10.86 30.05 12.16
CA SER A 54 -11.38 28.68 12.07
C SER A 54 -10.72 27.76 13.10
N LYS A 55 -11.51 26.78 13.57
CA LYS A 55 -11.06 25.68 14.44
C LYS A 55 -10.53 24.48 13.64
N SER A 56 -10.23 24.68 12.35
CA SER A 56 -9.75 23.58 11.48
C SER A 56 -8.43 23.00 11.93
N GLU A 57 -8.39 21.70 12.11
CA GLU A 57 -7.24 20.93 12.56
C GLU A 57 -7.16 19.58 11.87
N ILE A 58 -5.93 19.13 11.61
CA ILE A 58 -5.63 17.77 11.12
C ILE A 58 -4.65 17.14 12.10
N LYS A 59 -4.97 15.97 12.61
CA LYS A 59 -4.09 15.15 13.47
C LYS A 59 -3.84 13.78 12.85
N LEU A 60 -2.58 13.34 12.83
CA LEU A 60 -2.23 11.96 12.52
C LEU A 60 -2.17 11.17 13.83
N GLU A 61 -2.96 10.11 13.89
CA GLU A 61 -2.94 9.10 14.95
C GLU A 61 -2.25 7.84 14.40
N GLU A 62 -0.92 7.80 14.54
CA GLU A 62 -0.09 6.74 13.92
C GLU A 62 -0.46 5.33 14.40
N LYS A 63 -0.77 5.17 15.71
CA LYS A 63 -1.13 3.87 16.29
C LYS A 63 -2.38 3.28 15.67
N GLU A 64 -3.37 4.13 15.42
CA GLU A 64 -4.63 3.75 14.80
C GLU A 64 -4.57 3.79 13.26
N SER A 65 -3.43 4.23 12.69
CA SER A 65 -3.27 4.45 11.24
C SER A 65 -4.41 5.28 10.67
N GLN A 66 -4.69 6.44 11.28
CA GLN A 66 -5.79 7.32 10.85
C GLN A 66 -5.44 8.80 10.97
N LEU A 67 -6.15 9.59 10.17
CA LEU A 67 -6.17 11.04 10.25
C LEU A 67 -7.49 11.48 10.86
N VAL A 68 -7.44 12.35 11.86
CA VAL A 68 -8.62 12.99 12.46
C VAL A 68 -8.66 14.44 12.00
N LEU A 69 -9.71 14.78 11.27
CA LEU A 69 -9.96 16.13 10.78
C LEU A 69 -11.09 16.75 11.58
N VAL A 70 -10.90 17.99 12.01
CA VAL A 70 -11.94 18.80 12.67
C VAL A 70 -12.06 20.12 11.91
N SER A 71 -13.28 20.65 11.75
CA SER A 71 -13.52 21.95 11.14
C SER A 71 -14.81 22.59 11.66
N ASP A 72 -15.03 23.85 11.34
CA ASP A 72 -16.21 24.60 11.80
C ASP A 72 -17.52 24.04 11.21
N ASP A 73 -17.49 23.63 9.95
CA ASP A 73 -18.61 23.07 9.18
C ASP A 73 -18.13 22.12 8.09
N GLU A 74 -19.08 21.42 7.43
CA GLU A 74 -18.77 20.45 6.36
C GLU A 74 -18.13 21.10 5.13
N HIS A 75 -18.51 22.34 4.79
CA HIS A 75 -17.95 23.04 3.63
C HIS A 75 -16.48 23.37 3.86
N LYS A 76 -16.15 23.87 5.05
CA LYS A 76 -14.78 24.15 5.45
C LYS A 76 -13.96 22.87 5.60
N LEU A 77 -14.57 21.81 6.14
CA LEU A 77 -13.95 20.48 6.22
C LEU A 77 -13.55 19.96 4.84
N LYS A 78 -14.40 20.14 3.82
CA LYS A 78 -14.06 19.78 2.44
C LYS A 78 -12.84 20.55 1.93
N SER A 79 -12.77 21.86 2.21
CA SER A 79 -11.60 22.66 1.85
C SER A 79 -10.32 22.21 2.57
N VAL A 80 -10.42 21.75 3.83
CA VAL A 80 -9.30 21.12 4.57
C VAL A 80 -8.83 19.86 3.88
N ILE A 81 -9.77 19.01 3.45
CA ILE A 81 -9.47 17.76 2.74
C ILE A 81 -8.75 18.06 1.42
N ASP A 82 -9.22 19.03 0.64
CA ASP A 82 -8.61 19.41 -0.65
C ASP A 82 -7.15 19.84 -0.46
N VAL A 83 -6.87 20.66 0.57
CA VAL A 83 -5.50 21.05 0.92
C VAL A 83 -4.67 19.83 1.32
N LEU A 84 -5.20 18.98 2.19
CA LEU A 84 -4.50 17.77 2.64
C LEU A 84 -4.16 16.83 1.47
N GLN A 85 -5.12 16.54 0.60
CA GLN A 85 -4.93 15.71 -0.60
C GLN A 85 -3.82 16.26 -1.50
N SER A 86 -3.82 17.59 -1.73
CA SER A 86 -2.76 18.24 -2.51
C SER A 86 -1.38 18.02 -1.91
N LYS A 87 -1.24 18.04 -0.57
CA LYS A 87 0.04 17.79 0.10
C LYS A 87 0.44 16.33 0.06
N LEU A 88 -0.52 15.40 0.26
CA LEU A 88 -0.28 13.97 0.17
C LEU A 88 0.24 13.58 -1.22
N VAL A 89 -0.39 14.06 -2.29
CA VAL A 89 0.07 13.82 -3.68
C VAL A 89 1.49 14.33 -3.90
N ARG A 90 1.82 15.53 -3.41
CA ARG A 90 3.18 16.08 -3.52
C ARG A 90 4.24 15.27 -2.75
N ARG A 91 3.79 14.49 -1.76
CA ARG A 91 4.63 13.59 -0.96
C ARG A 91 4.57 12.14 -1.44
N GLU A 92 4.04 11.92 -2.65
CA GLU A 92 3.91 10.59 -3.28
C GLU A 92 3.07 9.61 -2.46
N VAL A 93 2.21 10.12 -1.56
CA VAL A 93 1.23 9.30 -0.85
C VAL A 93 -0.02 9.16 -1.72
N SER A 94 -0.35 7.93 -2.06
CA SER A 94 -1.51 7.63 -2.91
C SER A 94 -2.82 7.96 -2.20
N LEU A 95 -3.70 8.73 -2.86
CA LEU A 95 -5.05 9.01 -2.34
C LEU A 95 -5.93 7.77 -2.25
N LYS A 96 -5.61 6.69 -2.98
CA LYS A 96 -6.28 5.39 -2.89
C LYS A 96 -6.04 4.68 -1.56
N ALA A 97 -5.06 5.13 -0.78
CA ALA A 97 -4.82 4.62 0.56
C ALA A 97 -5.71 5.27 1.64
N LEU A 98 -6.58 6.21 1.26
CA LEU A 98 -7.42 6.97 2.17
C LEU A 98 -8.85 6.41 2.15
N ASP A 99 -9.30 5.90 3.28
CA ASP A 99 -10.69 5.47 3.49
C ASP A 99 -11.43 6.53 4.32
N TYR A 100 -12.37 7.23 3.67
CA TYR A 100 -13.10 8.34 4.26
C TYR A 100 -14.29 7.87 5.07
N GLY A 101 -14.21 8.04 6.39
CA GLY A 101 -15.34 7.82 7.28
C GLY A 101 -16.45 8.86 7.11
N LYS A 102 -17.53 8.67 7.85
CA LYS A 102 -18.65 9.63 7.87
C LYS A 102 -18.26 10.92 8.58
N VAL A 103 -18.85 12.04 8.15
CA VAL A 103 -18.77 13.30 8.87
C VAL A 103 -19.71 13.22 10.09
N GLU A 104 -19.20 13.55 11.25
CA GLU A 104 -19.92 13.52 12.52
C GLU A 104 -19.91 14.91 13.17
N GLN A 105 -20.99 15.25 13.89
CA GLN A 105 -20.99 16.42 14.74
C GLN A 105 -20.03 16.24 15.92
N ALA A 106 -19.25 17.26 16.21
CA ALA A 106 -18.29 17.28 17.32
C ALA A 106 -18.61 18.40 18.31
N GLY A 107 -17.94 18.38 19.46
CA GLY A 107 -18.12 19.40 20.47
C GLY A 107 -17.82 20.82 19.98
N GLY A 108 -18.46 21.84 20.57
CA GLY A 108 -18.15 23.25 20.26
C GLY A 108 -18.64 23.72 18.87
N ASN A 109 -19.73 23.13 18.37
CA ASN A 109 -20.31 23.45 17.06
C ASN A 109 -19.34 23.25 15.91
N THR A 110 -18.61 22.13 15.93
CA THR A 110 -17.66 21.70 14.89
C THR A 110 -18.08 20.36 14.29
N VAL A 111 -17.49 20.00 13.16
CA VAL A 111 -17.63 18.68 12.52
C VAL A 111 -16.31 17.95 12.56
N ARG A 112 -16.37 16.63 12.63
CA ARG A 112 -15.21 15.74 12.62
C ARG A 112 -15.37 14.67 11.56
N GLN A 113 -14.25 14.32 10.91
CA GLN A 113 -14.17 13.18 10.03
C GLN A 113 -12.89 12.40 10.30
N ILE A 114 -13.00 11.08 10.32
CA ILE A 114 -11.87 10.17 10.44
C ILE A 114 -11.58 9.63 9.03
N ILE A 115 -10.32 9.72 8.63
CA ILE A 115 -9.82 9.11 7.39
C ILE A 115 -8.84 8.01 7.80
N LYS A 116 -9.19 6.75 7.54
CA LYS A 116 -8.28 5.63 7.82
C LYS A 116 -7.23 5.52 6.72
N LEU A 117 -6.01 5.21 7.12
CA LEU A 117 -4.90 4.93 6.21
C LEU A 117 -4.83 3.42 5.98
N GLN A 118 -4.92 3.01 4.72
CA GLN A 118 -4.87 1.60 4.35
C GLN A 118 -3.53 0.98 4.77
N LYS A 119 -3.62 -0.17 5.45
CA LYS A 119 -2.47 -0.96 5.85
C LYS A 119 -2.67 -2.39 5.35
N GLY A 120 -1.77 -2.81 4.46
CA GLY A 120 -1.84 -4.13 3.84
C GLY A 120 -2.88 -4.24 2.70
N ILE A 121 -2.83 -5.35 1.99
CA ILE A 121 -3.77 -5.69 0.91
C ILE A 121 -4.94 -6.47 1.51
N PRO A 122 -6.20 -5.99 1.38
CA PRO A 122 -7.37 -6.75 1.81
C PRO A 122 -7.46 -8.11 1.11
N GLN A 123 -7.96 -9.14 1.80
CA GLN A 123 -8.01 -10.51 1.27
C GLN A 123 -8.78 -10.65 -0.04
N ASP A 124 -9.86 -9.91 -0.22
CA ASP A 124 -10.66 -9.86 -1.45
C ASP A 124 -9.83 -9.32 -2.62
N LYS A 125 -9.11 -8.22 -2.40
CA LYS A 125 -8.17 -7.64 -3.37
C LYS A 125 -6.99 -8.57 -3.66
N GLY A 126 -6.44 -9.22 -2.64
CA GLY A 126 -5.41 -10.25 -2.82
C GLY A 126 -5.88 -11.39 -3.72
N LYS A 127 -7.11 -11.88 -3.53
CA LYS A 127 -7.72 -12.90 -4.39
C LYS A 127 -7.93 -12.40 -5.82
N GLU A 128 -8.36 -11.15 -5.98
CA GLU A 128 -8.52 -10.52 -7.30
C GLU A 128 -7.19 -10.41 -8.04
N ILE A 129 -6.12 -9.97 -7.36
CA ILE A 129 -4.77 -9.90 -7.92
C ILE A 129 -4.31 -11.30 -8.35
N VAL A 130 -4.38 -12.31 -7.47
CA VAL A 130 -3.96 -13.68 -7.79
C VAL A 130 -4.76 -14.27 -8.95
N LYS A 131 -6.07 -14.00 -9.02
CA LYS A 131 -6.90 -14.41 -10.17
C LYS A 131 -6.43 -13.74 -11.47
N PHE A 132 -6.13 -12.46 -11.41
CA PHE A 132 -5.62 -11.72 -12.56
C PHE A 132 -4.27 -12.26 -13.05
N LEU A 133 -3.34 -12.58 -12.16
CA LEU A 133 -2.04 -13.15 -12.52
C LEU A 133 -2.18 -14.41 -13.39
N LYS A 134 -3.20 -15.24 -13.11
CA LYS A 134 -3.48 -16.46 -13.89
C LYS A 134 -3.96 -16.18 -15.32
N THR A 135 -4.52 -14.99 -15.57
CA THR A 135 -5.01 -14.60 -16.91
C THR A 135 -3.92 -14.04 -17.81
N LEU A 136 -2.76 -13.69 -17.26
CA LEU A 136 -1.66 -13.07 -18.03
C LEU A 136 -0.91 -14.05 -18.93
N GLY A 137 -1.12 -15.36 -18.79
CA GLY A 137 -0.43 -16.37 -19.60
C GLY A 137 1.08 -16.50 -19.33
N VAL A 138 1.60 -15.81 -18.32
CA VAL A 138 3.01 -15.89 -17.89
C VAL A 138 3.19 -16.98 -16.82
N LYS A 139 4.38 -17.57 -16.77
CA LYS A 139 4.68 -18.70 -15.85
C LYS A 139 5.05 -18.18 -14.45
N VAL A 140 4.10 -17.52 -13.78
CA VAL A 140 4.24 -17.02 -12.43
C VAL A 140 3.21 -17.62 -11.48
N GLN A 141 3.52 -17.62 -10.20
CA GLN A 141 2.64 -18.08 -9.14
C GLN A 141 2.45 -16.94 -8.13
N GLY A 142 1.19 -16.57 -7.88
CA GLY A 142 0.81 -15.63 -6.83
C GLY A 142 0.33 -16.36 -5.59
N GLN A 143 0.82 -15.95 -4.42
CA GLN A 143 0.43 -16.47 -3.11
C GLN A 143 0.07 -15.31 -2.18
N ILE A 144 -1.11 -15.37 -1.57
CA ILE A 144 -1.52 -14.42 -0.53
C ILE A 144 -0.79 -14.79 0.76
N MET A 145 -0.12 -13.82 1.37
CA MET A 145 0.62 -13.96 2.62
C MET A 145 0.17 -12.83 3.55
N ASP A 146 -0.77 -13.13 4.45
CA ASP A 146 -1.38 -12.17 5.37
C ASP A 146 -1.92 -10.92 4.64
N ASP A 147 -1.18 -9.83 4.65
CA ASP A 147 -1.52 -8.52 4.12
C ASP A 147 -0.78 -8.16 2.81
N GLN A 148 -0.13 -9.14 2.19
CA GLN A 148 0.63 -8.96 0.95
C GLN A 148 0.43 -10.11 -0.04
N VAL A 149 0.82 -9.89 -1.30
CA VAL A 149 0.80 -10.93 -2.33
C VAL A 149 2.22 -11.17 -2.82
N ARG A 150 2.76 -12.37 -2.55
CA ARG A 150 4.04 -12.79 -3.11
C ARG A 150 3.85 -13.36 -4.50
N VAL A 151 4.65 -12.87 -5.44
CA VAL A 151 4.71 -13.37 -6.81
C VAL A 151 6.06 -14.00 -7.06
N SER A 152 6.06 -15.25 -7.51
CA SER A 152 7.27 -16.01 -7.83
C SER A 152 7.23 -16.55 -9.26
N GLY A 153 8.39 -16.61 -9.90
CA GLY A 153 8.55 -17.11 -11.26
C GLY A 153 9.97 -17.55 -11.54
N LYS A 154 10.19 -18.18 -12.67
CA LYS A 154 11.50 -18.66 -13.11
C LYS A 154 12.30 -17.58 -13.87
N SER A 155 11.61 -16.60 -14.45
CA SER A 155 12.19 -15.54 -15.28
C SER A 155 11.95 -14.16 -14.65
N ARG A 156 12.97 -13.32 -14.63
CA ARG A 156 12.85 -11.90 -14.23
C ARG A 156 11.98 -11.13 -15.22
N ASP A 157 12.02 -11.47 -16.48
CA ASP A 157 11.22 -10.82 -17.53
C ASP A 157 9.73 -11.10 -17.32
N ASP A 158 9.36 -12.33 -16.94
CA ASP A 158 7.98 -12.67 -16.58
C ASP A 158 7.51 -11.85 -15.38
N LEU A 159 8.36 -11.70 -14.34
CA LEU A 159 8.03 -10.89 -13.18
C LEU A 159 7.88 -9.41 -13.53
N GLN A 160 8.73 -8.88 -14.39
CA GLN A 160 8.64 -7.49 -14.84
C GLN A 160 7.36 -7.24 -15.66
N ALA A 161 6.99 -8.19 -16.53
CA ALA A 161 5.74 -8.13 -17.27
C ALA A 161 4.52 -8.13 -16.33
N VAL A 162 4.57 -8.94 -15.26
CA VAL A 162 3.52 -8.94 -14.22
C VAL A 162 3.43 -7.59 -13.52
N ILE A 163 4.54 -6.99 -13.12
CA ILE A 163 4.55 -5.68 -12.47
C ILE A 163 3.88 -4.63 -13.35
N SER A 164 4.23 -4.61 -14.64
CA SER A 164 3.64 -3.67 -15.60
C SER A 164 2.14 -3.90 -15.75
N ALA A 165 1.71 -5.15 -15.92
CA ALA A 165 0.29 -5.51 -16.06
C ALA A 165 -0.53 -5.20 -14.81
N VAL A 166 0.02 -5.42 -13.60
CA VAL A 166 -0.65 -5.11 -12.34
C VAL A 166 -0.79 -3.61 -12.14
N LYS A 167 0.23 -2.82 -12.51
CA LYS A 167 0.16 -1.35 -12.48
C LYS A 167 -0.88 -0.80 -13.43
N GLU A 168 -0.97 -1.38 -14.64
CA GLU A 168 -1.90 -0.93 -15.68
C GLU A 168 -3.35 -1.26 -15.35
N LYS A 169 -3.61 -2.43 -14.75
CA LYS A 169 -4.98 -2.87 -14.47
C LYS A 169 -5.71 -2.02 -13.44
N ASP A 170 -5.02 -1.33 -12.55
CA ASP A 170 -5.62 -0.55 -11.46
C ASP A 170 -6.66 -1.33 -10.64
N PHE A 171 -6.24 -1.83 -9.48
CA PHE A 171 -7.09 -2.58 -8.54
C PHE A 171 -7.81 -1.68 -7.53
N ASP A 172 -7.76 -0.34 -7.73
CA ASP A 172 -8.36 0.65 -6.85
C ASP A 172 -7.84 0.61 -5.40
N ILE A 173 -6.58 0.20 -5.26
CA ILE A 173 -5.82 0.23 -4.00
C ILE A 173 -4.43 0.80 -4.25
N ALA A 174 -3.85 1.40 -3.21
CA ALA A 174 -2.44 1.78 -3.24
C ALA A 174 -1.58 0.52 -3.24
N MET A 175 -0.66 0.39 -4.18
CA MET A 175 0.24 -0.77 -4.27
C MET A 175 1.67 -0.33 -4.51
N SER A 176 2.61 -1.03 -3.87
CA SER A 176 4.03 -0.96 -4.14
C SER A 176 4.62 -2.35 -4.29
N PHE A 177 5.81 -2.43 -4.88
CA PHE A 177 6.48 -3.69 -5.22
C PHE A 177 7.82 -3.70 -4.52
N THR A 178 8.06 -4.70 -3.70
CA THR A 178 9.24 -4.79 -2.83
C THR A 178 9.85 -6.20 -2.85
N ASN A 179 10.93 -6.40 -2.09
CA ASN A 179 11.54 -7.72 -1.84
C ASN A 179 11.92 -8.49 -3.10
N TYR A 180 12.46 -7.80 -4.12
CA TYR A 180 12.99 -8.45 -5.32
C TYR A 180 14.16 -9.41 -4.97
N ARG A 181 14.00 -10.67 -5.35
CA ARG A 181 14.99 -11.73 -5.12
C ARG A 181 15.32 -12.50 -6.40
#